data_71493103a16d6675fbee4f797f07dfd4
#
_entry.id   71493103a16d6675fbee4f797f07dfd4
#
_cell.length_a   1.000
_cell.length_b   1.000
_cell.length_c   1.000
_cell.angle_alpha   90.00
_cell.angle_beta   90.00
_cell.angle_gamma   90.00
#
_symmetry.space_group_name_H-M   'P 1'
#
loop_
_entity.id
_entity.type
_entity.pdbx_description
1 polymer ?
#
loop_
_entity_poly.entity_id
_entity_poly.type
_entity_poly.pdbx_seq_one_letter_code
_entity_poly.pdbx_strand_id
1 'polypeptide(L)'
;MALIKRVHGIMPEFGENCYLAENATVVGQVKMGDQCSVWFNAVVRGDVNFIRMGKKVNVQDGAIIHCTYQKFGTTIGNNVSIGHNAIVHGCVIEPNVLIGMGAIVMDNVHVGSNSIVAAGSVVLENTIIEPGSIYAGVPA
;
A
#
# COMPACT_ATOMS: atom_id res chain seq x y z
N MET A 1 -18.97 2.63 9.66
CA MET A 1 -18.37 3.72 8.86
C MET A 1 -16.86 3.69 9.09
N ALA A 2 -16.08 3.79 8.02
CA ALA A 2 -14.63 3.79 8.12
C ALA A 2 -14.11 4.92 9.04
N LEU A 3 -13.00 4.68 9.74
CA LEU A 3 -12.34 5.72 10.52
C LEU A 3 -11.45 6.56 9.61
N ILE A 4 -11.87 7.78 9.35
CA ILE A 4 -11.11 8.77 8.58
C ILE A 4 -10.71 9.89 9.52
N LYS A 5 -9.40 10.13 9.66
CA LYS A 5 -8.92 11.09 10.65
C LYS A 5 -7.87 12.05 10.10
N ARG A 6 -8.01 13.31 10.48
CA ARG A 6 -7.02 14.35 10.24
C ARG A 6 -5.80 14.15 11.14
N VAL A 7 -4.60 14.26 10.57
CA VAL A 7 -3.34 14.23 11.31
C VAL A 7 -2.46 15.39 10.83
N HIS A 8 -1.89 16.16 11.74
CA HIS A 8 -1.10 17.36 11.44
C HIS A 8 -1.80 18.34 10.50
N GLY A 9 -3.11 18.50 10.66
CA GLY A 9 -3.90 19.39 9.81
C GLY A 9 -4.27 18.83 8.44
N ILE A 10 -3.79 17.65 8.06
CA ILE A 10 -4.01 17.04 6.74
C ILE A 10 -5.07 15.94 6.83
N MET A 11 -6.07 16.03 5.97
CA MET A 11 -7.15 15.04 5.81
C MET A 11 -6.83 14.12 4.62
N PRO A 12 -7.17 12.83 4.69
CA PRO A 12 -7.14 11.98 3.52
C PRO A 12 -8.02 12.50 2.38
N GLU A 13 -7.54 12.35 1.15
CA GLU A 13 -8.25 12.70 -0.07
C GLU A 13 -8.59 11.44 -0.86
N PHE A 14 -9.82 11.36 -1.37
CA PHE A 14 -10.31 10.21 -2.11
C PHE A 14 -10.77 10.63 -3.50
N GLY A 15 -10.45 9.83 -4.49
CA GLY A 15 -11.04 9.92 -5.83
C GLY A 15 -12.49 9.46 -5.84
N GLU A 16 -13.06 9.35 -7.04
CA GLU A 16 -14.44 8.94 -7.23
C GLU A 16 -14.62 7.43 -7.05
N ASN A 17 -15.80 7.04 -6.57
CA ASN A 17 -16.22 5.65 -6.44
C ASN A 17 -15.27 4.77 -5.61
N CYS A 18 -14.64 5.32 -4.58
CA CYS A 18 -13.85 4.55 -3.63
C CYS A 18 -14.77 3.83 -2.64
N TYR A 19 -14.38 2.61 -2.26
CA TYR A 19 -15.03 1.82 -1.23
C TYR A 19 -14.17 1.77 0.02
N LEU A 20 -14.73 2.09 1.16
CA LEU A 20 -14.08 1.96 2.48
C LEU A 20 -14.98 1.10 3.37
N ALA A 21 -14.47 -0.06 3.78
CA ALA A 21 -15.19 -0.94 4.70
C ALA A 21 -15.43 -0.25 6.06
N GLU A 22 -16.44 -0.67 6.79
CA GLU A 22 -16.92 0.00 8.02
C GLU A 22 -15.84 0.21 9.07
N ASN A 23 -14.87 -0.69 9.18
CA ASN A 23 -13.79 -0.61 10.15
C ASN A 23 -12.41 -0.40 9.51
N ALA A 24 -12.36 0.00 8.24
CA ALA A 24 -11.12 0.46 7.62
C ALA A 24 -10.67 1.76 8.29
N THR A 25 -9.36 1.96 8.37
CA THR A 25 -8.77 3.16 8.95
C THR A 25 -7.90 3.85 7.91
N VAL A 26 -8.21 5.13 7.61
CA VAL A 26 -7.42 5.94 6.69
C VAL A 26 -7.14 7.29 7.37
N VAL A 27 -5.87 7.60 7.63
CA VAL A 27 -5.53 8.79 8.41
C VAL A 27 -4.37 9.56 7.80
N GLY A 28 -4.42 10.88 7.93
CA GLY A 28 -3.33 11.79 7.60
C GLY A 28 -3.15 12.05 6.11
N GLN A 29 -1.90 12.16 5.68
CA GLN A 29 -1.51 12.55 4.33
C GLN A 29 -1.62 11.37 3.36
N VAL A 30 -2.84 10.99 3.05
CA VAL A 30 -3.18 9.93 2.11
C VAL A 30 -3.94 10.52 0.93
N LYS A 31 -3.53 10.19 -0.29
CA LYS A 31 -4.26 10.53 -1.50
C LYS A 31 -4.52 9.27 -2.30
N MET A 32 -5.79 8.97 -2.52
CA MET A 32 -6.24 7.80 -3.27
C MET A 32 -6.89 8.25 -4.58
N GLY A 33 -6.53 7.58 -5.66
CA GLY A 33 -7.20 7.76 -6.96
C GLY A 33 -8.59 7.13 -6.99
N ASP A 34 -9.21 7.15 -8.18
CA ASP A 34 -10.57 6.65 -8.36
C ASP A 34 -10.65 5.12 -8.20
N GLN A 35 -11.80 4.65 -7.80
CA GLN A 35 -12.15 3.22 -7.74
C GLN A 35 -11.21 2.38 -6.88
N CYS A 36 -10.60 2.99 -5.86
CA CYS A 36 -9.85 2.25 -4.86
C CYS A 36 -10.78 1.60 -3.84
N SER A 37 -10.31 0.53 -3.22
CA SER A 37 -11.04 -0.14 -2.14
C SER A 37 -10.13 -0.46 -0.98
N VAL A 38 -10.60 -0.16 0.24
CA VAL A 38 -9.92 -0.49 1.49
C VAL A 38 -10.87 -1.34 2.32
N TRP A 39 -10.46 -2.57 2.58
CA TRP A 39 -11.31 -3.60 3.15
C TRP A 39 -11.25 -3.65 4.69
N PHE A 40 -11.89 -4.65 5.29
CA PHE A 40 -12.08 -4.72 6.72
C PHE A 40 -10.75 -4.82 7.49
N ASN A 41 -10.62 -4.08 8.56
CA ASN A 41 -9.43 -4.01 9.42
C ASN A 41 -8.15 -3.52 8.71
N ALA A 42 -8.22 -3.07 7.47
CA ALA A 42 -7.06 -2.51 6.79
C ALA A 42 -6.75 -1.10 7.31
N VAL A 43 -5.47 -0.75 7.34
CA VAL A 43 -4.99 0.53 7.84
C VAL A 43 -4.10 1.20 6.79
N VAL A 44 -4.47 2.42 6.41
CA VAL A 44 -3.66 3.28 5.54
C VAL A 44 -3.31 4.53 6.35
N ARG A 45 -2.08 4.59 6.86
CA ARG A 45 -1.69 5.60 7.83
C ARG A 45 -0.56 6.49 7.32
N GLY A 46 -0.93 7.69 6.84
CA GLY A 46 -0.01 8.73 6.38
C GLY A 46 0.22 9.81 7.44
N ASP A 47 0.61 9.41 8.64
CA ASP A 47 0.79 10.32 9.78
C ASP A 47 2.20 10.92 9.89
N VAL A 48 3.21 10.25 9.36
CA VAL A 48 4.60 10.68 9.44
C VAL A 48 5.24 10.98 8.07
N ASN A 49 4.58 10.58 7.00
CA ASN A 49 4.97 10.87 5.62
C ASN A 49 3.76 10.64 4.71
N PHE A 50 3.90 10.89 3.41
CA PHE A 50 2.79 10.74 2.46
C PHE A 50 2.55 9.27 2.04
N ILE A 51 1.30 8.98 1.71
CA ILE A 51 0.90 7.79 0.96
C ILE A 51 0.12 8.26 -0.27
N ARG A 52 0.55 7.84 -1.45
CA ARG A 52 -0.11 8.14 -2.71
C ARG A 52 -0.47 6.87 -3.43
N MET A 53 -1.74 6.72 -3.77
CA MET A 53 -2.28 5.56 -4.44
C MET A 53 -2.90 6.00 -5.76
N GLY A 54 -2.59 5.29 -6.81
CA GLY A 54 -3.22 5.48 -8.11
C GLY A 54 -4.68 5.02 -8.13
N LYS A 55 -5.19 4.73 -9.31
CA LYS A 55 -6.57 4.25 -9.51
C LYS A 55 -6.67 2.74 -9.36
N LYS A 56 -7.83 2.25 -8.93
CA LYS A 56 -8.13 0.82 -8.82
C LYS A 56 -7.13 0.05 -7.97
N VAL A 57 -6.70 0.65 -6.87
CA VAL A 57 -5.87 -0.03 -5.87
C VAL A 57 -6.79 -0.73 -4.88
N ASN A 58 -6.52 -2.00 -4.63
CA ASN A 58 -7.29 -2.84 -3.71
C ASN A 58 -6.43 -3.17 -2.49
N VAL A 59 -6.82 -2.64 -1.33
CA VAL A 59 -6.15 -2.90 -0.05
C VAL A 59 -7.02 -3.87 0.73
N GLN A 60 -6.63 -5.14 0.75
CA GLN A 60 -7.45 -6.21 1.30
C GLN A 60 -7.41 -6.26 2.83
N ASP A 61 -8.26 -7.11 3.38
CA ASP A 61 -8.52 -7.18 4.83
C ASP A 61 -7.24 -7.33 5.65
N GLY A 62 -7.10 -6.52 6.67
CA GLY A 62 -5.97 -6.55 7.59
C GLY A 62 -4.65 -6.03 7.03
N ALA A 63 -4.59 -5.61 5.78
CA ALA A 63 -3.35 -5.06 5.20
C ALA A 63 -3.01 -3.71 5.83
N ILE A 64 -1.71 -3.43 5.93
CA ILE A 64 -1.20 -2.19 6.51
C ILE A 64 -0.32 -1.47 5.51
N ILE A 65 -0.64 -0.19 5.24
CA ILE A 65 0.20 0.70 4.45
C ILE A 65 0.68 1.82 5.35
N HIS A 66 1.98 1.97 5.44
CA HIS A 66 2.61 3.01 6.25
C HIS A 66 3.85 3.57 5.54
N CYS A 67 4.60 4.39 6.23
CA CYS A 67 5.77 5.11 5.70
C CYS A 67 6.75 5.45 6.82
N THR A 68 7.95 5.88 6.47
CA THR A 68 8.99 6.22 7.44
C THR A 68 9.12 7.74 7.57
N TYR A 69 9.16 8.21 8.82
CA TYR A 69 9.29 9.62 9.15
C TYR A 69 10.49 10.26 8.47
N GLN A 70 10.25 11.36 7.76
CA GLN A 70 11.24 12.18 7.05
C GLN A 70 12.14 11.43 6.03
N LYS A 71 11.86 10.15 5.74
CA LYS A 71 12.68 9.38 4.80
C LYS A 71 11.88 8.89 3.59
N PHE A 72 10.99 7.94 3.81
CA PHE A 72 10.32 7.25 2.73
C PHE A 72 8.81 7.36 2.85
N GLY A 73 8.18 8.04 1.90
CA GLY A 73 6.76 7.92 1.65
C GLY A 73 6.45 6.61 0.93
N THR A 74 5.18 6.33 0.71
CA THR A 74 4.72 5.15 -0.02
C THR A 74 3.96 5.59 -1.25
N THR A 75 4.37 5.09 -2.41
CA THR A 75 3.70 5.34 -3.69
C THR A 75 3.27 4.03 -4.31
N ILE A 76 1.99 3.93 -4.66
CA ILE A 76 1.37 2.74 -5.23
C ILE A 76 0.73 3.14 -6.55
N GLY A 77 1.11 2.45 -7.63
CA GLY A 77 0.60 2.68 -8.97
C GLY A 77 -0.82 2.19 -9.18
N ASN A 78 -1.31 2.31 -10.42
CA ASN A 78 -2.64 1.87 -10.79
C ASN A 78 -2.76 0.34 -10.82
N ASN A 79 -3.96 -0.17 -10.56
CA ASN A 79 -4.28 -1.62 -10.66
C ASN A 79 -3.37 -2.49 -9.78
N VAL A 80 -3.09 -2.05 -8.58
CA VAL A 80 -2.30 -2.81 -7.60
C VAL A 80 -3.24 -3.47 -6.59
N SER A 81 -3.02 -4.76 -6.34
CA SER A 81 -3.70 -5.49 -5.26
C SER A 81 -2.73 -5.78 -4.13
N ILE A 82 -3.11 -5.36 -2.94
CA ILE A 82 -2.38 -5.61 -1.69
C ILE A 82 -3.15 -6.67 -0.90
N GLY A 83 -2.59 -7.86 -0.83
CA GLY A 83 -3.24 -9.04 -0.26
C GLY A 83 -3.52 -8.94 1.24
N HIS A 84 -4.38 -9.82 1.72
CA HIS A 84 -4.77 -9.88 3.13
C HIS A 84 -3.55 -9.93 4.06
N ASN A 85 -3.55 -9.11 5.09
CA ASN A 85 -2.49 -9.02 6.10
C ASN A 85 -1.10 -8.69 5.56
N ALA A 86 -0.98 -8.20 4.33
CA ALA A 86 0.30 -7.74 3.81
C ALA A 86 0.70 -6.40 4.45
N ILE A 87 2.00 -6.14 4.52
CA ILE A 87 2.57 -4.88 4.99
C ILE A 87 3.33 -4.23 3.84
N VAL A 88 2.95 -2.99 3.52
CA VAL A 88 3.60 -2.16 2.50
C VAL A 88 4.12 -0.91 3.18
N HIS A 89 5.41 -0.73 3.22
CA HIS A 89 6.02 0.29 4.07
C HIS A 89 7.13 1.05 3.33
N GLY A 90 6.96 2.38 3.18
CA GLY A 90 8.02 3.26 2.71
C GLY A 90 8.61 2.90 1.32
N CYS A 91 7.81 2.44 0.38
CA CYS A 91 8.28 1.87 -0.87
C CYS A 91 7.54 2.42 -2.10
N VAL A 92 8.02 2.06 -3.27
CA VAL A 92 7.38 2.37 -4.56
C VAL A 92 6.90 1.08 -5.20
N ILE A 93 5.62 1.02 -5.52
CA ILE A 93 5.02 -0.10 -6.25
C ILE A 93 4.48 0.45 -7.57
N GLU A 94 5.01 -0.03 -8.67
CA GLU A 94 4.57 0.35 -10.01
C GLU A 94 3.21 -0.27 -10.38
N PRO A 95 2.58 0.14 -11.49
CA PRO A 95 1.26 -0.39 -11.88
C PRO A 95 1.24 -1.89 -12.13
N ASN A 96 0.05 -2.48 -11.98
CA ASN A 96 -0.24 -3.89 -12.29
C ASN A 96 0.61 -4.86 -11.46
N VAL A 97 0.69 -4.64 -10.17
CA VAL A 97 1.45 -5.47 -9.23
C VAL A 97 0.50 -6.15 -8.25
N LEU A 98 0.79 -7.40 -7.92
CA LEU A 98 0.17 -8.13 -6.83
C LEU A 98 1.16 -8.29 -5.67
N ILE A 99 0.83 -7.75 -4.53
CA ILE A 99 1.50 -8.06 -3.26
C ILE A 99 0.69 -9.17 -2.58
N GLY A 100 1.29 -10.35 -2.47
CA GLY A 100 0.62 -11.53 -1.95
C GLY A 100 0.24 -11.43 -0.48
N MET A 101 -0.69 -12.28 -0.05
CA MET A 101 -1.18 -12.32 1.33
C MET A 101 -0.03 -12.53 2.31
N GLY A 102 0.00 -11.72 3.37
CA GLY A 102 1.02 -11.81 4.42
C GLY A 102 2.43 -11.42 3.99
N ALA A 103 2.62 -10.90 2.78
CA ALA A 103 3.93 -10.44 2.34
C ALA A 103 4.32 -9.14 3.06
N ILE A 104 5.63 -8.92 3.22
CA ILE A 104 6.19 -7.71 3.83
C ILE A 104 7.11 -7.05 2.80
N VAL A 105 6.77 -5.81 2.44
CA VAL A 105 7.59 -4.98 1.54
C VAL A 105 8.15 -3.81 2.35
N MET A 106 9.46 -3.80 2.52
CA MET A 106 10.16 -2.89 3.42
C MET A 106 10.54 -1.56 2.76
N ASP A 107 11.18 -0.70 3.52
CA ASP A 107 11.56 0.65 3.11
C ASP A 107 12.47 0.66 1.89
N ASN A 108 12.27 1.68 1.06
CA ASN A 108 13.07 1.93 -0.15
C ASN A 108 13.07 0.76 -1.15
N VAL A 109 12.11 -0.13 -1.08
CA VAL A 109 11.89 -1.15 -2.10
C VAL A 109 11.24 -0.51 -3.32
N HIS A 110 11.65 -0.94 -4.50
CA HIS A 110 11.00 -0.58 -5.76
C HIS A 110 10.50 -1.85 -6.44
N VAL A 111 9.20 -1.99 -6.52
CA VAL A 111 8.56 -3.12 -7.22
C VAL A 111 8.20 -2.69 -8.63
N GLY A 112 8.88 -3.26 -9.62
CA GLY A 112 8.62 -2.97 -11.03
C GLY A 112 7.25 -3.45 -11.49
N SER A 113 6.73 -2.82 -12.53
CA SER A 113 5.39 -3.11 -13.07
C SER A 113 5.20 -4.57 -13.49
N ASN A 114 3.95 -5.02 -13.52
CA ASN A 114 3.57 -6.36 -13.96
C ASN A 114 4.28 -7.48 -13.17
N SER A 115 4.49 -7.29 -11.88
CA SER A 115 5.21 -8.21 -11.01
C SER A 115 4.32 -8.76 -9.89
N ILE A 116 4.78 -9.85 -9.30
CA ILE A 116 4.14 -10.49 -8.16
C ILE A 116 5.16 -10.65 -7.04
N VAL A 117 4.83 -10.18 -5.85
CA VAL A 117 5.48 -10.59 -4.60
C VAL A 117 4.62 -11.70 -4.03
N ALA A 118 5.18 -12.91 -3.92
CA ALA A 118 4.42 -14.08 -3.51
C ALA A 118 3.95 -13.99 -2.04
N ALA A 119 2.91 -14.72 -1.71
CA ALA A 119 2.37 -14.77 -0.35
C ALA A 119 3.44 -15.13 0.69
N GLY A 120 3.43 -14.45 1.82
CA GLY A 120 4.36 -14.69 2.93
C GLY A 120 5.81 -14.30 2.67
N SER A 121 6.11 -13.66 1.56
CA SER A 121 7.47 -13.22 1.22
C SER A 121 7.90 -12.00 2.01
N VAL A 122 9.20 -11.87 2.25
CA VAL A 122 9.81 -10.69 2.86
C VAL A 122 10.77 -10.06 1.88
N VAL A 123 10.42 -8.88 1.37
CA VAL A 123 11.27 -8.07 0.49
C VAL A 123 12.04 -7.08 1.35
N LEU A 124 13.35 -7.30 1.46
CA LEU A 124 14.22 -6.49 2.31
C LEU A 124 14.39 -5.07 1.78
N GLU A 125 14.78 -4.17 2.67
CA GLU A 125 15.05 -2.78 2.35
C GLU A 125 16.00 -2.64 1.14
N ASN A 126 15.77 -1.61 0.33
CA ASN A 126 16.58 -1.26 -0.83
C ASN A 126 16.55 -2.27 -2.00
N THR A 127 15.68 -3.27 -1.94
CA THR A 127 15.53 -4.24 -3.03
C THR A 127 14.86 -3.60 -4.24
N ILE A 128 15.38 -3.88 -5.42
CA ILE A 128 14.77 -3.52 -6.70
C ILE A 128 14.26 -4.80 -7.36
N ILE A 129 12.95 -4.87 -7.58
CA ILE A 129 12.30 -5.96 -8.31
C ILE A 129 12.09 -5.49 -9.74
N GLU A 130 12.72 -6.19 -10.68
CA GLU A 130 12.59 -5.88 -12.10
C GLU A 130 11.15 -6.08 -12.59
N PRO A 131 10.67 -5.28 -13.55
CA PRO A 131 9.35 -5.48 -14.14
C PRO A 131 9.15 -6.91 -14.66
N GLY A 132 7.92 -7.41 -14.56
CA GLY A 132 7.56 -8.74 -15.05
C GLY A 132 8.12 -9.90 -14.24
N SER A 133 8.43 -9.68 -12.96
CA SER A 133 9.09 -10.66 -12.08
C SER A 133 8.14 -11.29 -11.07
N ILE A 134 8.51 -12.46 -10.59
CA ILE A 134 7.92 -13.08 -9.39
C ILE A 134 9.01 -13.23 -8.35
N TYR A 135 8.84 -12.56 -7.21
CA TYR A 135 9.75 -12.67 -6.06
C TYR A 135 9.05 -13.47 -4.96
N ALA A 136 9.77 -14.46 -4.42
CA ALA A 136 9.23 -15.36 -3.40
C ALA A 136 10.29 -15.75 -2.38
N GLY A 137 9.89 -15.89 -1.13
CA GLY A 137 10.74 -16.40 -0.06
C GLY A 137 10.99 -15.43 1.07
N VAL A 138 11.76 -15.87 2.04
CA VAL A 138 12.20 -15.10 3.22
C VAL A 138 13.71 -15.28 3.38
N PRO A 139 14.53 -14.32 2.86
CA PRO A 139 14.13 -13.18 2.02
C PRO A 139 13.76 -13.58 0.58
N ALA A 140 12.98 -12.71 -0.04
CA ALA A 140 12.59 -12.85 -1.45
C ALA A 140 13.67 -12.27 -2.37
#